data_fc49b9fdaf2ee4b1850776d0343866a1
#
_entry.id   fc49b9fdaf2ee4b1850776d0343866a1
#
_cell.length_a   1.000
_cell.length_b   1.000
_cell.length_c   1.000
_cell.angle_alpha   90.00
_cell.angle_beta   90.00
_cell.angle_gamma   90.00
#
_symmetry.space_group_name_H-M   'P 1'
#
loop_
_entity.id
_entity.type
_entity.pdbx_description
1 polymer ?
#
loop_
_entity_poly.entity_id
_entity_poly.type
_entity_poly.pdbx_seq_one_letter_code
_entity_poly.pdbx_strand_id
1 'polypeptide(L)'
;MSTLAVILIVAALVVITLLVLATLAVRKRMEEARPDYERHLAAADHALEAARASDKGWDRAVMEDVARTALNEHRPDWDFRTLDLVLVDDRPGVTEDRAHFEASDGDTKVLVVLTRGETGWTAGEVR
;
A
#
# COMPACT_ATOMS: atom_id res chain seq x y z
N MET A 1 14.34 35.21 -38.87
CA MET A 1 14.23 34.96 -37.44
C MET A 1 15.34 35.68 -36.71
N SER A 2 15.03 36.39 -35.66
CA SER A 2 16.05 36.98 -34.81
C SER A 2 16.82 35.90 -34.06
N THR A 3 18.08 36.12 -33.79
CA THR A 3 18.95 35.21 -33.05
C THR A 3 18.33 34.85 -31.68
N LEU A 4 17.66 35.83 -31.07
CA LEU A 4 16.98 35.66 -29.79
C LEU A 4 15.78 34.68 -29.88
N ALA A 5 15.01 34.74 -30.98
CA ALA A 5 13.92 33.81 -31.21
C ALA A 5 14.41 32.37 -31.38
N VAL A 6 15.52 32.17 -32.06
CA VAL A 6 16.13 30.84 -32.23
C VAL A 6 16.61 30.29 -30.89
N ILE A 7 17.25 31.10 -30.06
CA ILE A 7 17.71 30.70 -28.72
C ILE A 7 16.54 30.29 -27.85
N LEU A 8 15.42 31.02 -27.85
CA LEU A 8 14.25 30.69 -27.10
C LEU A 8 13.61 29.38 -27.54
N ILE A 9 13.54 29.15 -28.85
CA ILE A 9 12.98 27.87 -29.38
C ILE A 9 13.85 26.70 -28.98
N VAL A 10 15.17 26.82 -29.08
CA VAL A 10 16.10 25.75 -28.69
C VAL A 10 16.00 25.48 -27.19
N ALA A 11 15.95 26.54 -26.35
CA ALA A 11 15.77 26.38 -24.90
C ALA A 11 14.44 25.68 -24.55
N ALA A 12 13.36 26.05 -25.22
CA ALA A 12 12.05 25.40 -25.00
C ALA A 12 12.10 23.90 -25.40
N LEU A 13 12.73 23.56 -26.52
CA LEU A 13 12.87 22.17 -26.94
C LEU A 13 13.70 21.34 -25.96
N VAL A 14 14.78 21.90 -25.43
CA VAL A 14 15.60 21.23 -24.40
C VAL A 14 14.78 20.96 -23.13
N VAL A 15 14.02 21.94 -22.66
CA VAL A 15 13.16 21.78 -21.46
C VAL A 15 12.10 20.69 -21.69
N ILE A 16 11.43 20.72 -22.84
CA ILE A 16 10.41 19.70 -23.17
C ILE A 16 11.04 18.30 -23.23
N THR A 17 12.21 18.16 -23.85
CA THR A 17 12.91 16.88 -23.93
C THR A 17 13.27 16.35 -22.54
N LEU A 18 13.78 17.20 -21.65
CA LEU A 18 14.11 16.82 -20.28
C LEU A 18 12.86 16.40 -19.48
N LEU A 19 11.73 17.09 -19.65
CA LEU A 19 10.47 16.73 -19.01
C LEU A 19 9.96 15.37 -19.49
N VAL A 20 10.02 15.09 -20.78
CA VAL A 20 9.61 13.80 -21.35
C VAL A 20 10.51 12.68 -20.83
N LEU A 21 11.82 12.87 -20.81
CA LEU A 21 12.75 11.87 -20.27
C LEU A 21 12.52 11.62 -18.78
N ALA A 22 12.25 12.67 -18.00
CA ALA A 22 11.96 12.52 -16.58
C ALA A 22 10.66 11.71 -16.33
N THR A 23 9.59 11.98 -17.09
CA THR A 23 8.34 11.23 -16.97
C THR A 23 8.49 9.78 -17.38
N LEU A 24 9.25 9.48 -18.42
CA LEU A 24 9.54 8.11 -18.84
C LEU A 24 10.37 7.36 -17.80
N ALA A 25 11.37 8.01 -17.20
CA ALA A 25 12.18 7.41 -16.15
C ALA A 25 11.35 7.06 -14.89
N VAL A 26 10.43 7.93 -14.49
CA VAL A 26 9.51 7.67 -13.36
C VAL A 26 8.58 6.50 -13.67
N ARG A 27 8.00 6.46 -14.85
CA ARG A 27 7.13 5.35 -15.29
C ARG A 27 7.87 4.02 -15.28
N LYS A 28 9.09 3.99 -15.80
CA LYS A 28 9.92 2.79 -15.80
C LYS A 28 10.22 2.28 -14.40
N ARG A 29 10.53 3.16 -13.47
CA ARG A 29 10.74 2.79 -12.05
C ARG A 29 9.48 2.23 -11.40
N MET A 30 8.32 2.80 -11.69
CA MET A 30 7.04 2.30 -11.19
C MET A 30 6.71 0.92 -11.75
N GLU A 31 6.98 0.67 -13.03
CA GLU A 31 6.78 -0.64 -13.66
C GLU A 31 7.73 -1.70 -13.10
N GLU A 32 8.98 -1.34 -12.83
CA GLU A 32 9.98 -2.24 -12.24
C GLU A 32 9.65 -2.59 -10.76
N ALA A 33 9.08 -1.67 -10.01
CA ALA A 33 8.67 -1.89 -8.61
C ALA A 33 7.37 -2.71 -8.47
N ARG A 34 6.52 -2.71 -9.49
CA ARG A 34 5.21 -3.38 -9.49
C ARG A 34 5.28 -4.90 -9.26
N PRO A 35 6.20 -5.66 -9.91
CA PRO A 35 6.31 -7.09 -9.66
C PRO A 35 6.67 -7.45 -8.21
N ASP A 36 7.50 -6.66 -7.55
CA ASP A 36 7.88 -6.88 -6.15
C ASP A 36 6.69 -6.65 -5.20
N TYR A 37 5.90 -5.62 -5.44
CA TYR A 37 4.69 -5.34 -4.67
C TYR A 37 3.66 -6.47 -4.82
N GLU A 38 3.41 -6.94 -6.04
CA GLU A 38 2.51 -8.06 -6.31
C GLU A 38 2.98 -9.35 -5.62
N ARG A 39 4.29 -9.61 -5.58
CA ARG A 39 4.86 -10.75 -4.84
C ARG A 39 4.63 -10.63 -3.34
N HIS A 40 4.74 -9.44 -2.76
CA HIS A 40 4.45 -9.22 -1.35
C HIS A 40 2.99 -9.48 -1.03
N LEU A 41 2.06 -9.01 -1.86
CA LEU A 41 0.63 -9.28 -1.71
C LEU A 41 0.32 -10.77 -1.83
N ALA A 42 0.90 -11.45 -2.81
CA ALA A 42 0.72 -12.90 -2.99
C ALA A 42 1.29 -13.69 -1.81
N ALA A 43 2.44 -13.29 -1.28
CA ALA A 43 3.03 -13.92 -0.10
C ALA A 43 2.15 -13.72 1.15
N ALA A 44 1.58 -12.54 1.33
CA ALA A 44 0.65 -12.26 2.43
C ALA A 44 -0.64 -13.09 2.31
N ASP A 45 -1.21 -13.19 1.11
CA ASP A 45 -2.39 -14.02 0.85
C ASP A 45 -2.12 -15.50 1.12
N HIS A 46 -0.99 -16.01 0.68
CA HIS A 46 -0.59 -17.40 0.95
C HIS A 46 -0.38 -17.66 2.45
N ALA A 47 0.26 -16.73 3.15
CA ALA A 47 0.45 -16.82 4.59
C ALA A 47 -0.88 -16.79 5.35
N LEU A 48 -1.84 -15.98 4.91
CA LEU A 48 -3.18 -15.94 5.48
C LEU A 48 -3.91 -17.27 5.28
N GLU A 49 -3.86 -17.86 4.10
CA GLU A 49 -4.47 -19.16 3.82
C GLU A 49 -3.86 -20.26 4.69
N ALA A 50 -2.54 -20.27 4.83
CA ALA A 50 -1.83 -21.23 5.67
C ALA A 50 -2.21 -21.06 7.16
N ALA A 51 -2.28 -19.84 7.66
CA ALA A 51 -2.71 -19.53 9.02
C ALA A 51 -4.17 -19.93 9.26
N ARG A 52 -5.05 -19.65 8.32
CA ARG A 52 -6.48 -19.99 8.37
C ARG A 52 -6.72 -21.50 8.36
N ALA A 53 -5.90 -22.27 7.67
CA ALA A 53 -5.99 -23.73 7.65
C ALA A 53 -5.77 -24.35 9.04
N SER A 54 -4.92 -23.72 9.86
CA SER A 54 -4.62 -24.16 11.22
C SER A 54 -5.49 -23.48 12.29
N ASP A 55 -6.00 -22.29 12.01
CA ASP A 55 -6.78 -21.47 12.96
C ASP A 55 -7.83 -20.65 12.25
N LYS A 56 -9.11 -20.95 12.52
CA LYS A 56 -10.26 -20.26 11.93
C LYS A 56 -10.40 -18.79 12.35
N GLY A 57 -9.67 -18.34 13.37
CA GLY A 57 -9.62 -16.94 13.77
C GLY A 57 -8.99 -15.99 12.76
N TRP A 58 -8.28 -16.53 11.78
CA TRP A 58 -7.72 -15.79 10.63
C TRP A 58 -8.78 -15.57 9.55
N ASP A 59 -9.80 -14.81 9.84
CA ASP A 59 -10.86 -14.46 8.89
C ASP A 59 -10.59 -13.09 8.27
N ARG A 60 -10.31 -13.09 6.96
CA ARG A 60 -10.01 -11.86 6.19
C ARG A 60 -11.14 -10.83 6.29
N ALA A 61 -12.38 -11.25 6.18
CA ALA A 61 -13.52 -10.32 6.21
C ALA A 61 -13.63 -9.60 7.56
N VAL A 62 -13.42 -10.32 8.66
CA VAL A 62 -13.40 -9.74 10.01
C VAL A 62 -12.23 -8.78 10.19
N MET A 63 -11.04 -9.16 9.72
CA MET A 63 -9.85 -8.31 9.79
C MET A 63 -10.00 -7.04 8.96
N GLU A 64 -10.52 -7.14 7.74
CA GLU A 64 -10.78 -5.98 6.89
C GLU A 64 -11.78 -5.02 7.52
N ASP A 65 -12.83 -5.53 8.14
CA ASP A 65 -13.82 -4.74 8.87
C ASP A 65 -13.20 -3.95 10.02
N VAL A 66 -12.34 -4.59 10.80
CA VAL A 66 -11.60 -3.93 11.90
C VAL A 66 -10.68 -2.84 11.35
N ALA A 67 -9.97 -3.12 10.28
CA ALA A 67 -9.08 -2.15 9.63
C ALA A 67 -9.86 -0.95 9.08
N ARG A 68 -10.98 -1.17 8.42
CA ARG A 68 -11.84 -0.09 7.88
C ARG A 68 -12.42 0.79 8.99
N THR A 69 -12.88 0.18 10.06
CA THR A 69 -13.39 0.91 11.24
C THR A 69 -12.31 1.79 11.86
N ALA A 70 -11.11 1.26 12.03
CA ALA A 70 -9.97 2.00 12.56
C ALA A 70 -9.57 3.18 11.66
N LEU A 71 -9.58 2.99 10.34
CA LEU A 71 -9.29 4.04 9.37
C LEU A 71 -10.34 5.15 9.40
N ASN A 72 -11.62 4.79 9.50
CA ASN A 72 -12.70 5.77 9.60
C ASN A 72 -12.66 6.56 10.90
N GLU A 73 -12.25 5.96 12.00
CA GLU A 73 -12.07 6.65 13.28
C GLU A 73 -10.85 7.55 13.27
N HIS A 74 -9.76 7.12 12.64
CA HIS A 74 -8.51 7.89 12.60
C HIS A 74 -8.55 9.03 11.57
N ARG A 75 -9.19 8.81 10.42
CA ARG A 75 -9.33 9.77 9.34
C ARG A 75 -10.75 9.76 8.77
N PRO A 76 -11.73 10.39 9.44
CA PRO A 76 -13.15 10.31 9.04
C PRO A 76 -13.44 10.84 7.63
N ASP A 77 -12.67 11.83 7.16
CA ASP A 77 -12.88 12.49 5.88
C ASP A 77 -12.01 11.94 4.74
N TRP A 78 -11.27 10.86 5.01
CA TRP A 78 -10.38 10.27 4.01
C TRP A 78 -11.05 9.10 3.28
N ASP A 79 -11.17 9.23 1.96
CA ASP A 79 -11.66 8.17 1.08
C ASP A 79 -10.48 7.41 0.47
N PHE A 80 -10.13 6.27 1.03
CA PHE A 80 -9.16 5.38 0.42
C PHE A 80 -9.82 4.49 -0.63
N ARG A 81 -9.08 4.15 -1.69
CA ARG A 81 -9.56 3.32 -2.81
C ARG A 81 -9.24 1.86 -2.62
N THR A 82 -8.11 1.54 -2.02
CA THR A 82 -7.61 0.19 -1.84
C THR A 82 -7.27 -0.08 -0.39
N LEU A 83 -7.52 -1.32 0.03
CA LEU A 83 -7.11 -1.84 1.32
C LEU A 83 -6.51 -3.23 1.08
N ASP A 84 -5.19 -3.33 1.20
CA ASP A 84 -4.44 -4.53 0.90
C ASP A 84 -3.83 -5.14 2.16
N LEU A 85 -3.92 -6.46 2.29
CA LEU A 85 -3.18 -7.21 3.29
C LEU A 85 -1.71 -7.31 2.84
N VAL A 86 -0.80 -6.73 3.59
CA VAL A 86 0.62 -6.65 3.21
C VAL A 86 1.53 -7.52 4.05
N LEU A 87 1.10 -7.92 5.25
CA LEU A 87 1.87 -8.80 6.12
C LEU A 87 0.97 -9.63 7.01
N VAL A 88 1.29 -10.90 7.17
CA VAL A 88 0.72 -11.81 8.15
C VAL A 88 1.85 -12.32 9.04
N ASP A 89 1.76 -12.05 10.34
CA ASP A 89 2.68 -12.53 11.36
C ASP A 89 1.94 -13.49 12.29
N ASP A 90 2.05 -14.78 11.97
CA ASP A 90 1.47 -15.87 12.75
C ASP A 90 2.55 -16.50 13.63
N ARG A 91 2.49 -16.20 14.92
CA ARG A 91 3.43 -16.74 15.91
C ARG A 91 2.77 -17.86 16.73
N PRO A 92 3.36 -19.07 16.75
CA PRO A 92 2.78 -20.20 17.47
C PRO A 92 2.61 -19.92 18.97
N GLY A 93 1.42 -20.21 19.49
CA GLY A 93 1.14 -20.25 20.92
C GLY A 93 1.03 -18.91 21.62
N VAL A 94 0.85 -17.79 20.91
CA VAL A 94 0.91 -16.46 21.50
C VAL A 94 -0.26 -15.59 21.04
N THR A 95 -0.71 -14.72 21.95
CA THR A 95 -1.61 -13.59 21.70
C THR A 95 -0.94 -12.46 20.91
N GLU A 96 0.09 -12.77 20.11
CA GLU A 96 0.91 -11.82 19.37
C GLU A 96 0.74 -11.91 17.86
N ASP A 97 -0.27 -12.60 17.38
CA ASP A 97 -0.62 -12.64 15.97
C ASP A 97 -0.93 -11.23 15.48
N ARG A 98 -0.32 -10.87 14.34
CA ARG A 98 -0.48 -9.55 13.73
C ARG A 98 -0.80 -9.66 12.26
N ALA A 99 -1.59 -8.72 11.78
CA ALA A 99 -1.84 -8.52 10.37
C ALA A 99 -1.68 -7.04 10.04
N HIS A 100 -1.00 -6.75 8.94
CA HIS A 100 -0.81 -5.39 8.48
C HIS A 100 -1.61 -5.17 7.22
N PHE A 101 -2.45 -4.14 7.24
CA PHE A 101 -3.19 -3.66 6.08
C PHE A 101 -2.68 -2.30 5.65
N GLU A 102 -2.59 -2.09 4.36
CA GLU A 102 -2.24 -0.81 3.78
C GLU A 102 -3.41 -0.26 2.99
N ALA A 103 -3.89 0.90 3.39
CA ALA A 103 -4.90 1.66 2.67
C ALA A 103 -4.25 2.74 1.82
N SER A 104 -4.74 2.94 0.61
CA SER A 104 -4.20 3.94 -0.32
C SER A 104 -5.31 4.62 -1.10
N ASP A 105 -5.15 5.91 -1.33
CA ASP A 105 -5.97 6.71 -2.26
C ASP A 105 -5.24 7.00 -3.58
N GLY A 106 -4.03 6.47 -3.75
CA GLY A 106 -3.13 6.73 -4.86
C GLY A 106 -1.99 7.70 -4.54
N ASP A 107 -2.23 8.66 -3.65
CA ASP A 107 -1.23 9.66 -3.23
C ASP A 107 -0.73 9.42 -1.81
N THR A 108 -1.61 9.03 -0.92
CA THR A 108 -1.32 8.80 0.51
C THR A 108 -1.54 7.33 0.86
N LYS A 109 -0.63 6.78 1.64
CA LYS A 109 -0.71 5.42 2.18
C LYS A 109 -0.74 5.45 3.69
N VAL A 110 -1.63 4.66 4.27
CA VAL A 110 -1.77 4.49 5.72
C VAL A 110 -1.69 3.02 6.07
N LEU A 111 -0.84 2.69 7.03
CA LEU A 111 -0.67 1.35 7.54
C LEU A 111 -1.53 1.16 8.79
N VAL A 112 -2.33 0.09 8.81
CA VAL A 112 -3.09 -0.34 9.96
C VAL A 112 -2.52 -1.67 10.45
N VAL A 113 -2.08 -1.70 11.70
CA VAL A 113 -1.58 -2.92 12.34
C VAL A 113 -2.69 -3.48 13.23
N LEU A 114 -3.15 -4.68 12.89
CA LEU A 114 -4.11 -5.42 13.71
C LEU A 114 -3.37 -6.38 14.62
N THR A 115 -3.83 -6.47 15.85
CA THR A 115 -3.37 -7.46 16.83
C THR A 115 -4.52 -8.36 17.24
N ARG A 116 -4.22 -9.63 17.48
CA ARG A 116 -5.20 -10.60 17.92
C ARG A 116 -5.17 -10.71 19.44
N GLY A 117 -6.32 -10.54 20.06
CA GLY A 117 -6.54 -10.74 21.49
C GLY A 117 -7.51 -11.89 21.77
N GLU A 118 -7.86 -12.08 23.03
CA GLU A 118 -8.82 -13.12 23.45
C GLU A 118 -10.22 -12.92 22.86
N THR A 119 -10.61 -11.68 22.60
CA THR A 119 -11.90 -11.30 22.04
C THR A 119 -11.92 -11.14 20.53
N GLY A 120 -10.80 -11.34 19.86
CA GLY A 120 -10.65 -11.22 18.42
C GLY A 120 -9.64 -10.15 17.98
N TRP A 121 -9.79 -9.66 16.76
CA TRP A 121 -8.90 -8.67 16.18
C TRP A 121 -9.21 -7.26 16.64
N THR A 122 -8.17 -6.51 16.96
CA THR A 122 -8.26 -5.09 17.31
C THR A 122 -7.20 -4.30 16.57
N ALA A 123 -7.51 -3.03 16.23
CA ALA A 123 -6.53 -2.14 15.65
C ALA A 123 -5.57 -1.64 16.74
N GLY A 124 -4.28 -1.98 16.60
CA GLY A 124 -3.25 -1.56 17.54
C GLY A 124 -2.60 -0.25 17.17
N GLU A 125 -2.34 -0.02 15.87
CA GLU A 125 -1.63 1.15 15.38
C GLU A 125 -2.15 1.53 14.00
N VAL A 126 -2.29 2.84 13.78
CA VAL A 126 -2.62 3.45 12.49
C VAL A 126 -1.60 4.55 12.22
N ARG A 127 -0.86 4.43 11.08
CA ARG A 127 0.21 5.39 10.75
C ARG A 127 0.43 5.58 9.24
#